data_8210229f36921ff9452de1609f8c1199
#
_entry.id   8210229f36921ff9452de1609f8c1199
#
_cell.length_a   1.000
_cell.length_b   1.000
_cell.length_c   1.000
_cell.angle_alpha   90.00
_cell.angle_beta   90.00
_cell.angle_gamma   90.00
#
_symmetry.space_group_name_H-M   'P 1'
#
loop_
_entity.id
_entity.type
_entity.pdbx_description
1 polymer ?
#
loop_
_entity_poly.entity_id
_entity_poly.type
_entity_poly.pdbx_seq_one_letter_code
_entity_poly.pdbx_strand_id
1 'polypeptide(L)'
;MDWDSYFYMPHRLSKEANEPEWVTSWLSKREEKAEKKEQKTKSDTPVDEAAQAKRQAMRHQKVLNGIDELEIWLKDLLRNGLINIPERAYTLFDGIARRMVDAQAPGLANRLKAIQEINFYEESWKYKLTDQLGKLYLLMKSYRNLDLQPEEWQQEIRTQIGYPQAKEDVLAGETITDQWLVLHKKSQKINELNNDIYWLY
;
A
#
# COMPACT_ATOMS: atom_id res chain seq x y z
N MET A 1 -33.72 -37.01 14.77
CA MET A 1 -34.08 -35.84 13.97
C MET A 1 -32.85 -35.54 13.14
N ASP A 2 -32.85 -36.06 11.89
CA ASP A 2 -31.70 -35.97 10.98
C ASP A 2 -31.63 -34.59 10.37
N TRP A 3 -30.50 -33.92 10.55
CA TRP A 3 -30.18 -32.60 9.99
C TRP A 3 -29.62 -32.69 8.55
N ASP A 4 -29.46 -33.87 7.97
CA ASP A 4 -28.81 -34.10 6.68
C ASP A 4 -29.75 -34.01 5.46
N SER A 5 -31.05 -33.72 5.65
CA SER A 5 -32.00 -33.75 4.53
C SER A 5 -32.27 -32.41 3.85
N TYR A 6 -31.60 -31.32 4.22
CA TYR A 6 -31.86 -29.98 3.64
C TYR A 6 -30.86 -29.48 2.63
N PHE A 7 -29.81 -30.23 2.29
CA PHE A 7 -28.76 -29.75 1.38
C PHE A 7 -28.66 -30.47 0.03
N TYR A 8 -29.72 -31.12 -0.44
CA TYR A 8 -29.70 -31.69 -1.79
C TYR A 8 -30.84 -31.12 -2.63
N MET A 9 -30.72 -29.86 -3.09
CA MET A 9 -31.40 -29.41 -4.29
C MET A 9 -30.40 -29.51 -5.47
N PRO A 10 -30.59 -30.48 -6.39
CA PRO A 10 -29.84 -30.46 -7.65
C PRO A 10 -30.40 -29.30 -8.48
N HIS A 11 -29.68 -28.18 -8.53
CA HIS A 11 -29.89 -27.21 -9.58
C HIS A 11 -29.66 -27.92 -10.90
N ARG A 12 -30.73 -28.38 -11.53
CA ARG A 12 -30.74 -28.66 -12.96
C ARG A 12 -30.45 -27.34 -13.67
N LEU A 13 -29.18 -27.07 -13.89
CA LEU A 13 -28.78 -26.11 -14.90
C LEU A 13 -29.29 -26.66 -16.22
N SER A 14 -30.35 -26.05 -16.75
CA SER A 14 -30.85 -26.32 -18.09
C SER A 14 -29.69 -26.05 -19.06
N LYS A 15 -29.26 -27.08 -19.78
CA LYS A 15 -28.16 -27.05 -20.74
C LYS A 15 -28.46 -26.24 -22.03
N GLU A 16 -29.53 -25.45 -22.06
CA GLU A 16 -29.95 -24.70 -23.23
C GLU A 16 -30.48 -23.30 -22.89
N ALA A 17 -29.64 -22.52 -22.22
CA ALA A 17 -29.83 -21.08 -22.25
C ALA A 17 -28.64 -20.51 -23.04
N ASN A 18 -28.91 -19.93 -24.22
CA ASN A 18 -27.91 -19.13 -24.91
C ASN A 18 -27.40 -18.06 -23.94
N GLU A 19 -26.10 -18.01 -23.79
CA GLU A 19 -25.46 -17.02 -22.90
C GLU A 19 -25.93 -15.59 -23.31
N PRO A 20 -26.34 -14.77 -22.38
CA PRO A 20 -26.71 -13.39 -22.68
C PRO A 20 -25.59 -12.66 -23.45
N GLU A 21 -25.91 -11.87 -24.45
CA GLU A 21 -24.94 -11.15 -25.30
C GLU A 21 -23.91 -10.33 -24.49
N TRP A 22 -24.30 -9.83 -23.33
CA TRP A 22 -23.38 -9.10 -22.47
C TRP A 22 -22.28 -10.00 -21.86
N VAL A 23 -22.58 -11.30 -21.59
CA VAL A 23 -21.61 -12.27 -21.09
C VAL A 23 -20.60 -12.62 -22.17
N THR A 24 -21.05 -12.90 -23.38
CA THR A 24 -20.17 -13.21 -24.52
C THR A 24 -19.28 -12.01 -24.86
N SER A 25 -19.84 -10.79 -24.84
CA SER A 25 -19.07 -9.57 -25.07
C SER A 25 -18.08 -9.26 -23.93
N TRP A 26 -18.39 -9.63 -22.69
CA TRP A 26 -17.49 -9.48 -21.55
C TRP A 26 -16.35 -10.51 -21.60
N LEU A 27 -16.65 -11.77 -21.96
CA LEU A 27 -15.65 -12.82 -22.13
C LEU A 27 -14.67 -12.49 -23.26
N SER A 28 -15.17 -12.08 -24.44
CA SER A 28 -14.33 -11.70 -25.57
C SER A 28 -13.39 -10.53 -25.24
N LYS A 29 -13.89 -9.50 -24.56
CA LYS A 29 -13.05 -8.37 -24.08
C LYS A 29 -12.00 -8.80 -23.04
N ARG A 30 -12.30 -9.81 -22.25
CA ARG A 30 -11.36 -10.37 -21.26
C ARG A 30 -10.27 -11.18 -21.95
N GLU A 31 -10.64 -11.98 -22.95
CA GLU A 31 -9.72 -12.77 -23.78
C GLU A 31 -8.80 -11.83 -24.59
N GLU A 32 -9.34 -10.81 -25.24
CA GLU A 32 -8.53 -9.79 -25.94
C GLU A 32 -7.55 -9.07 -25.01
N LYS A 33 -7.97 -8.77 -23.77
CA LYS A 33 -7.07 -8.17 -22.77
C LYS A 33 -6.00 -9.14 -22.30
N ALA A 34 -6.32 -10.44 -22.18
CA ALA A 34 -5.36 -11.48 -21.84
C ALA A 34 -4.33 -11.66 -22.95
N GLU A 35 -4.79 -11.78 -24.21
CA GLU A 35 -3.91 -11.88 -25.38
C GLU A 35 -3.02 -10.64 -25.56
N LYS A 36 -3.56 -9.42 -25.39
CA LYS A 36 -2.78 -8.19 -25.41
C LYS A 36 -1.76 -8.10 -24.26
N LYS A 37 -2.06 -8.73 -23.13
CA LYS A 37 -1.13 -8.81 -22.00
C LYS A 37 -0.02 -9.83 -22.28
N GLU A 38 -0.35 -10.98 -22.87
CA GLU A 38 0.64 -11.98 -23.30
C GLU A 38 1.53 -11.48 -24.46
N GLN A 39 0.96 -10.72 -25.40
CA GLN A 39 1.75 -10.08 -26.46
C GLN A 39 2.67 -9.00 -25.94
N LYS A 40 2.26 -8.24 -24.90
CA LYS A 40 3.13 -7.25 -24.24
C LYS A 40 4.24 -7.88 -23.40
N THR A 41 4.04 -9.06 -22.85
CA THR A 41 5.11 -9.79 -22.14
C THR A 41 6.08 -10.48 -23.11
N LYS A 42 5.68 -10.69 -24.36
CA LYS A 42 6.55 -11.24 -25.42
C LYS A 42 7.25 -10.16 -26.28
N SER A 43 6.90 -8.89 -26.14
CA SER A 43 7.68 -7.81 -26.73
C SER A 43 8.89 -7.53 -25.83
N ASP A 44 9.96 -8.25 -26.07
CA ASP A 44 11.33 -8.01 -25.59
C ASP A 44 11.84 -6.68 -26.21
N THR A 45 11.16 -5.59 -25.89
CA THR A 45 11.75 -4.27 -26.07
C THR A 45 12.79 -4.14 -24.99
N PRO A 46 14.09 -3.96 -25.34
CA PRO A 46 15.14 -3.73 -24.35
C PRO A 46 14.65 -2.62 -23.40
N VAL A 47 14.55 -2.92 -22.13
CA VAL A 47 14.22 -1.89 -21.14
C VAL A 47 15.34 -0.88 -21.24
N ASP A 48 15.01 0.36 -21.66
CA ASP A 48 15.98 1.44 -21.68
C ASP A 48 16.37 1.74 -20.22
N GLU A 49 17.43 1.07 -19.77
CA GLU A 49 17.96 1.16 -18.41
C GLU A 49 18.27 2.62 -18.03
N ALA A 50 18.76 3.41 -18.99
CA ALA A 50 19.05 4.82 -18.77
C ALA A 50 17.76 5.63 -18.52
N ALA A 51 16.70 5.35 -19.28
CA ALA A 51 15.40 6.00 -19.06
C ALA A 51 14.75 5.54 -17.75
N GLN A 52 14.95 4.28 -17.35
CA GLN A 52 14.46 3.77 -16.07
C GLN A 52 15.19 4.41 -14.89
N ALA A 53 16.52 4.45 -14.94
CA ALA A 53 17.34 5.11 -13.92
C ALA A 53 16.99 6.60 -13.78
N LYS A 54 16.79 7.30 -14.88
CA LYS A 54 16.35 8.69 -14.88
C LYS A 54 14.99 8.87 -14.20
N ARG A 55 14.02 8.00 -14.48
CA ARG A 55 12.70 8.03 -13.84
C ARG A 55 12.79 7.77 -12.33
N GLN A 56 13.62 6.83 -11.90
CA GLN A 56 13.87 6.55 -10.49
C GLN A 56 14.52 7.74 -9.78
N ALA A 57 15.53 8.33 -10.38
CA ALA A 57 16.19 9.54 -9.85
C ALA A 57 15.22 10.71 -9.71
N MET A 58 14.38 10.95 -10.72
CA MET A 58 13.36 11.99 -10.67
C MET A 58 12.31 11.72 -9.56
N ARG A 59 11.91 10.47 -9.39
CA ARG A 59 10.99 10.09 -8.29
C ARG A 59 11.65 10.32 -6.94
N HIS A 60 12.89 9.87 -6.77
CA HIS A 60 13.65 10.07 -5.54
C HIS A 60 13.72 11.55 -5.16
N GLN A 61 14.04 12.42 -6.12
CA GLN A 61 14.08 13.86 -5.86
C GLN A 61 12.70 14.43 -5.47
N LYS A 62 11.62 13.98 -6.10
CA LYS A 62 10.26 14.40 -5.72
C LYS A 62 9.91 13.99 -4.31
N VAL A 63 10.26 12.77 -3.91
CA VAL A 63 10.03 12.26 -2.55
C VAL A 63 10.84 13.08 -1.53
N LEU A 64 12.11 13.38 -1.81
CA LEU A 64 12.93 14.24 -0.94
C LEU A 64 12.32 15.62 -0.75
N ASN A 65 11.89 16.27 -1.84
CA ASN A 65 11.23 17.58 -1.76
C ASN A 65 9.93 17.50 -0.92
N GLY A 66 9.13 16.44 -1.09
CA GLY A 66 7.94 16.20 -0.27
C GLY A 66 8.26 16.00 1.21
N ILE A 67 9.34 15.28 1.50
CA ILE A 67 9.81 15.06 2.87
C ILE A 67 10.27 16.41 3.50
N ASP A 68 10.92 17.28 2.74
CA ASP A 68 11.33 18.61 3.23
C ASP A 68 10.11 19.45 3.60
N GLU A 69 9.10 19.46 2.74
CA GLU A 69 7.84 20.15 3.01
C GLU A 69 7.12 19.57 4.23
N LEU A 70 7.04 18.24 4.33
CA LEU A 70 6.42 17.54 5.46
C LEU A 70 7.15 17.83 6.78
N GLU A 71 8.47 17.92 6.76
CA GLU A 71 9.25 18.24 7.97
C GLU A 71 9.00 19.66 8.46
N ILE A 72 8.92 20.63 7.53
CA ILE A 72 8.57 22.03 7.89
C ILE A 72 7.18 22.05 8.49
N TRP A 73 6.21 21.44 7.82
CA TRP A 73 4.83 21.36 8.29
C TRP A 73 4.73 20.70 9.68
N LEU A 74 5.46 19.60 9.92
CA LEU A 74 5.48 18.91 11.21
C LEU A 74 6.05 19.79 12.33
N LYS A 75 7.14 20.50 12.05
CA LYS A 75 7.73 21.44 13.00
C LYS A 75 6.76 22.58 13.36
N ASP A 76 6.04 23.09 12.39
CA ASP A 76 5.05 24.15 12.61
C ASP A 76 3.84 23.62 13.38
N LEU A 77 3.40 22.39 13.10
CA LEU A 77 2.35 21.71 13.86
C LEU A 77 2.72 21.60 15.34
N LEU A 78 3.95 21.18 15.64
CA LEU A 78 4.43 21.02 17.02
C LEU A 78 4.60 22.37 17.72
N ARG A 79 5.07 23.41 17.03
CA ARG A 79 5.20 24.77 17.58
C ARG A 79 3.86 25.40 17.94
N ASN A 80 2.84 25.15 17.14
CA ASN A 80 1.48 25.65 17.36
C ASN A 80 0.76 24.88 18.48
N GLY A 81 1.33 23.76 18.93
CA GLY A 81 0.75 22.90 19.94
C GLY A 81 -0.32 21.95 19.41
N LEU A 82 -0.52 20.85 20.14
CA LEU A 82 -1.40 19.75 19.70
C LEU A 82 -2.84 19.88 20.20
N ILE A 83 -3.12 20.84 21.09
CA ILE A 83 -4.40 20.91 21.81
C ILE A 83 -5.61 21.13 20.88
N ASN A 84 -5.42 21.90 19.81
CA ASN A 84 -6.50 22.25 18.86
C ASN A 84 -6.60 21.28 17.66
N ILE A 85 -5.82 20.20 17.66
CA ILE A 85 -5.83 19.21 16.58
C ILE A 85 -7.17 18.50 16.47
N PRO A 86 -7.83 18.04 17.55
CA PRO A 86 -9.09 17.29 17.46
C PRO A 86 -10.14 17.98 16.59
N GLU A 87 -10.28 19.30 16.67
CA GLU A 87 -11.26 20.08 15.94
C GLU A 87 -10.97 20.17 14.44
N ARG A 88 -9.70 20.04 14.04
CA ARG A 88 -9.21 20.30 12.69
C ARG A 88 -8.47 19.11 12.06
N ALA A 89 -8.44 17.96 12.74
CA ALA A 89 -7.63 16.83 12.34
C ALA A 89 -7.83 16.44 10.87
N TYR A 90 -9.08 16.30 10.44
CA TYR A 90 -9.39 15.91 9.08
C TYR A 90 -8.78 16.86 8.04
N THR A 91 -9.09 18.14 8.11
CA THR A 91 -8.63 19.13 7.11
C THR A 91 -7.11 19.34 7.17
N LEU A 92 -6.54 19.28 8.37
CA LEU A 92 -5.12 19.49 8.63
C LEU A 92 -4.27 18.36 8.00
N PHE A 93 -4.63 17.10 8.25
CA PHE A 93 -3.88 15.95 7.75
C PHE A 93 -4.20 15.61 6.30
N ASP A 94 -5.45 15.85 5.82
CA ASP A 94 -5.82 15.60 4.43
C ASP A 94 -5.03 16.50 3.47
N GLY A 95 -4.87 17.78 3.80
CA GLY A 95 -4.12 18.71 2.96
C GLY A 95 -2.67 18.29 2.74
N ILE A 96 -1.96 17.91 3.80
CA ILE A 96 -0.57 17.45 3.68
C ILE A 96 -0.47 16.04 3.08
N ALA A 97 -1.46 15.17 3.31
CA ALA A 97 -1.49 13.85 2.71
C ALA A 97 -1.60 13.92 1.17
N ARG A 98 -2.40 14.82 0.62
CA ARG A 98 -2.49 15.04 -0.84
C ARG A 98 -1.14 15.46 -1.40
N ARG A 99 -0.42 16.37 -0.75
CA ARG A 99 0.92 16.78 -1.18
C ARG A 99 1.91 15.62 -1.20
N MET A 100 1.81 14.66 -0.24
CA MET A 100 2.63 13.45 -0.25
C MET A 100 2.30 12.52 -1.42
N VAL A 101 1.04 12.47 -1.86
CA VAL A 101 0.66 11.76 -3.09
C VAL A 101 1.31 12.42 -4.30
N ASP A 102 1.24 13.74 -4.42
CA ASP A 102 1.85 14.51 -5.52
C ASP A 102 3.38 14.37 -5.54
N ALA A 103 3.98 14.27 -4.36
CA ALA A 103 5.41 13.98 -4.17
C ALA A 103 5.79 12.50 -4.46
N GLN A 104 4.83 11.67 -4.91
CA GLN A 104 5.04 10.25 -5.18
C GLN A 104 5.45 9.40 -3.94
N ALA A 105 5.02 9.84 -2.77
CA ALA A 105 5.21 9.17 -1.48
C ALA A 105 3.88 8.71 -0.86
N PRO A 106 3.10 7.81 -1.51
CA PRO A 106 1.78 7.41 -1.03
C PRO A 106 1.80 6.71 0.33
N GLY A 107 2.90 6.08 0.72
CA GLY A 107 3.07 5.48 2.04
C GLY A 107 3.05 6.53 3.16
N LEU A 108 3.68 7.69 2.96
CA LEU A 108 3.58 8.82 3.89
C LEU A 108 2.16 9.38 3.94
N ALA A 109 1.50 9.50 2.78
CA ALA A 109 0.11 9.95 2.70
C ALA A 109 -0.84 9.03 3.49
N ASN A 110 -0.68 7.71 3.36
CA ASN A 110 -1.50 6.74 4.09
C ASN A 110 -1.29 6.83 5.61
N ARG A 111 -0.06 7.05 6.07
CA ARG A 111 0.23 7.27 7.50
C ARG A 111 -0.42 8.54 8.03
N LEU A 112 -0.40 9.62 7.27
CA LEU A 112 -1.08 10.88 7.62
C LEU A 112 -2.60 10.70 7.68
N LYS A 113 -3.19 9.94 6.76
CA LYS A 113 -4.61 9.60 6.79
C LYS A 113 -4.96 8.73 8.00
N ALA A 114 -4.13 7.77 8.36
CA ALA A 114 -4.35 6.92 9.53
C ALA A 114 -4.39 7.72 10.85
N ILE A 115 -3.71 8.88 10.92
CA ILE A 115 -3.80 9.79 12.08
C ILE A 115 -5.22 10.36 12.23
N GLN A 116 -5.97 10.53 11.15
CA GLN A 116 -7.35 11.02 11.20
C GLN A 116 -8.31 10.03 11.87
N GLU A 117 -7.93 8.72 11.92
CA GLU A 117 -8.70 7.66 12.55
C GLU A 117 -8.50 7.58 14.07
N ILE A 118 -7.62 8.42 14.63
CA ILE A 118 -7.42 8.48 16.08
C ILE A 118 -8.71 8.95 16.75
N ASN A 119 -9.17 8.18 17.74
CA ASN A 119 -10.29 8.61 18.57
C ASN A 119 -9.84 9.72 19.54
N PHE A 120 -10.12 10.96 19.20
CA PHE A 120 -9.75 12.15 19.98
C PHE A 120 -10.56 12.35 21.26
N TYR A 121 -11.59 11.55 21.50
CA TYR A 121 -12.38 11.54 22.74
C TYR A 121 -11.73 10.69 23.86
N GLU A 122 -10.79 9.81 23.52
CA GLU A 122 -10.04 9.04 24.49
C GLU A 122 -8.93 9.87 25.15
N GLU A 123 -8.68 9.71 26.43
CA GLU A 123 -7.58 10.39 27.13
C GLU A 123 -6.20 10.10 26.52
N SER A 124 -6.04 8.90 25.96
CA SER A 124 -4.79 8.44 25.34
C SER A 124 -4.48 9.06 23.97
N TRP A 125 -5.37 9.90 23.40
CA TRP A 125 -5.19 10.41 22.04
C TRP A 125 -3.88 11.17 21.83
N LYS A 126 -3.43 11.94 22.86
CA LYS A 126 -2.18 12.69 22.76
C LYS A 126 -0.98 11.77 22.59
N TYR A 127 -0.96 10.68 23.34
CA TYR A 127 0.07 9.65 23.23
C TYR A 127 0.03 8.98 21.86
N LYS A 128 -1.15 8.55 21.40
CA LYS A 128 -1.34 7.92 20.09
C LYS A 128 -0.89 8.85 18.96
N LEU A 129 -1.28 10.11 19.03
CA LEU A 129 -0.88 11.12 18.04
C LEU A 129 0.64 11.33 18.03
N THR A 130 1.25 11.51 19.20
CA THR A 130 2.70 11.73 19.31
C THR A 130 3.49 10.51 18.81
N ASP A 131 3.05 9.30 19.12
CA ASP A 131 3.65 8.06 18.62
C ASP A 131 3.60 7.99 17.08
N GLN A 132 2.44 8.28 16.46
CA GLN A 132 2.30 8.27 15.01
C GLN A 132 3.15 9.37 14.34
N LEU A 133 3.19 10.57 14.89
CA LEU A 133 4.04 11.64 14.37
C LEU A 133 5.53 11.31 14.53
N GLY A 134 5.92 10.69 15.66
CA GLY A 134 7.28 10.21 15.89
C GLY A 134 7.71 9.14 14.86
N LYS A 135 6.86 8.15 14.62
CA LYS A 135 7.10 7.11 13.59
C LYS A 135 7.22 7.70 12.19
N LEU A 136 6.36 8.68 11.86
CA LEU A 136 6.41 9.41 10.60
C LEU A 136 7.75 10.14 10.45
N TYR A 137 8.18 10.87 11.51
CA TYR A 137 9.44 11.60 11.51
C TYR A 137 10.66 10.67 11.35
N LEU A 138 10.67 9.54 12.06
CA LEU A 138 11.74 8.55 11.94
C LEU A 138 11.82 7.98 10.53
N LEU A 139 10.69 7.66 9.90
CA LEU A 139 10.65 7.18 8.52
C LEU A 139 11.23 8.21 7.54
N MET A 140 10.85 9.49 7.70
CA MET A 140 11.41 10.60 6.90
C MET A 140 12.93 10.70 7.05
N LYS A 141 13.44 10.62 8.27
CA LYS A 141 14.88 10.64 8.56
C LYS A 141 15.61 9.44 7.99
N SER A 142 15.02 8.25 8.11
CA SER A 142 15.57 7.03 7.53
C SER A 142 15.68 7.12 6.01
N TYR A 143 14.67 7.67 5.34
CA TYR A 143 14.72 7.84 3.88
C TYR A 143 15.77 8.88 3.44
N ARG A 144 15.97 9.97 4.18
CA ARG A 144 17.05 10.93 3.89
C ARG A 144 18.44 10.34 4.01
N ASN A 145 18.60 9.38 4.89
CA ASN A 145 19.87 8.70 5.13
C ASN A 145 19.85 7.28 4.54
N LEU A 146 19.12 7.09 3.44
CA LEU A 146 18.88 5.79 2.85
C LEU A 146 20.19 5.07 2.51
N ASP A 147 21.13 5.78 1.89
CA ASP A 147 22.42 5.25 1.45
C ASP A 147 23.34 4.79 2.61
N LEU A 148 23.05 5.25 3.84
CA LEU A 148 23.77 4.83 5.04
C LEU A 148 23.15 3.59 5.69
N GLN A 149 22.02 3.10 5.19
CA GLN A 149 21.34 1.94 5.73
C GLN A 149 21.80 0.65 5.03
N PRO A 150 21.77 -0.50 5.71
CA PRO A 150 21.94 -1.81 5.07
C PRO A 150 20.93 -1.99 3.93
N GLU A 151 21.27 -2.75 2.91
CA GLU A 151 20.46 -2.89 1.69
C GLU A 151 19.03 -3.40 1.97
N GLU A 152 18.89 -4.35 2.88
CA GLU A 152 17.60 -4.89 3.32
C GLU A 152 16.70 -3.79 3.91
N TRP A 153 17.28 -2.91 4.72
CA TRP A 153 16.58 -1.77 5.30
C TRP A 153 16.24 -0.70 4.27
N GLN A 154 17.12 -0.49 3.28
CA GLN A 154 16.82 0.44 2.19
C GLN A 154 15.56 0.03 1.43
N GLN A 155 15.42 -1.26 1.15
CA GLN A 155 14.26 -1.80 0.45
C GLN A 155 12.99 -1.64 1.29
N GLU A 156 13.04 -1.97 2.58
CA GLU A 156 11.91 -1.80 3.49
C GLU A 156 11.51 -0.32 3.60
N ILE A 157 12.47 0.60 3.78
CA ILE A 157 12.20 2.05 3.86
C ILE A 157 11.52 2.53 2.57
N ARG A 158 12.00 2.12 1.38
CA ARG A 158 11.36 2.46 0.11
C ARG A 158 9.92 1.94 0.05
N THR A 159 9.68 0.72 0.47
CA THR A 159 8.34 0.13 0.55
C THR A 159 7.43 0.94 1.47
N GLN A 160 7.91 1.34 2.64
CA GLN A 160 7.18 2.16 3.60
C GLN A 160 6.88 3.58 3.09
N ILE A 161 7.73 4.14 2.23
CA ILE A 161 7.46 5.41 1.52
C ILE A 161 6.40 5.22 0.43
N GLY A 162 6.27 4.00 -0.11
CA GLY A 162 5.27 3.63 -1.11
C GLY A 162 5.85 3.37 -2.51
N TYR A 163 7.12 2.98 -2.58
CA TYR A 163 7.67 2.45 -3.84
C TYR A 163 7.03 1.10 -4.12
N PRO A 164 6.58 0.85 -5.36
CA PRO A 164 6.09 -0.47 -5.74
C PRO A 164 7.26 -1.46 -5.76
N GLN A 165 7.01 -2.64 -5.26
CA GLN A 165 7.91 -3.77 -5.37
C GLN A 165 7.35 -4.71 -6.45
N ALA A 166 8.14 -5.02 -7.47
CA ALA A 166 7.70 -5.96 -8.47
C ALA A 166 7.68 -7.36 -7.88
N LYS A 167 6.64 -8.13 -8.21
CA LYS A 167 6.49 -9.51 -7.73
C LYS A 167 7.65 -10.38 -8.20
N GLU A 168 8.12 -10.12 -9.40
CA GLU A 168 9.22 -10.82 -10.05
C GLU A 168 10.52 -10.63 -9.26
N ASP A 169 10.79 -9.42 -8.77
CA ASP A 169 11.98 -9.10 -7.95
C ASP A 169 11.93 -9.85 -6.60
N VAL A 170 10.73 -9.93 -5.99
CA VAL A 170 10.56 -10.67 -4.74
C VAL A 170 10.77 -12.17 -4.94
N LEU A 171 10.25 -12.72 -6.05
CA LEU A 171 10.38 -14.16 -6.36
C LEU A 171 11.79 -14.56 -6.81
N ALA A 172 12.57 -13.62 -7.34
CA ALA A 172 13.97 -13.83 -7.70
C ALA A 172 14.93 -13.71 -6.50
N GLY A 173 14.45 -13.16 -5.39
CA GLY A 173 15.23 -13.01 -4.17
C GLY A 173 15.53 -14.34 -3.47
N GLU A 174 16.41 -14.29 -2.48
CA GLU A 174 16.75 -15.44 -1.67
C GLU A 174 15.54 -15.95 -0.89
N THR A 175 15.23 -17.24 -1.03
CA THR A 175 14.10 -17.88 -0.34
C THR A 175 14.58 -18.64 0.89
N ILE A 176 13.91 -18.42 2.01
CA ILE A 176 14.15 -19.17 3.23
C ILE A 176 13.13 -20.31 3.30
N THR A 177 13.63 -21.55 3.22
CA THR A 177 12.79 -22.75 3.37
C THR A 177 13.05 -23.35 4.74
N ASP A 178 12.03 -23.34 5.61
CA ASP A 178 12.10 -23.87 6.96
C ASP A 178 10.72 -24.36 7.41
N GLN A 179 10.66 -24.93 8.63
CA GLN A 179 9.39 -25.24 9.29
C GLN A 179 8.92 -24.01 10.07
N TRP A 180 7.84 -23.39 9.59
CA TRP A 180 7.33 -22.16 10.16
C TRP A 180 6.16 -22.41 11.09
N LEU A 181 6.23 -21.92 12.32
CA LEU A 181 5.12 -21.89 13.24
C LEU A 181 4.31 -20.60 13.01
N VAL A 182 3.05 -20.73 12.64
CA VAL A 182 2.15 -19.58 12.48
C VAL A 182 1.70 -19.09 13.86
N LEU A 183 2.24 -17.97 14.32
CA LEU A 183 1.91 -17.37 15.62
C LEU A 183 0.57 -16.64 15.59
N HIS A 184 0.29 -15.93 14.50
CA HIS A 184 -0.92 -15.13 14.35
C HIS A 184 -1.28 -14.91 12.89
N LYS A 185 -2.58 -14.83 12.60
CA LYS A 185 -3.13 -14.39 11.32
C LYS A 185 -4.04 -13.19 11.55
N LYS A 186 -3.84 -12.12 10.78
CA LYS A 186 -4.74 -10.96 10.72
C LYS A 186 -5.21 -10.75 9.30
N SER A 187 -6.53 -10.72 9.09
CA SER A 187 -7.13 -10.31 7.82
C SER A 187 -7.61 -8.87 7.95
N GLN A 188 -7.25 -8.01 7.01
CA GLN A 188 -7.69 -6.62 6.97
C GLN A 188 -7.94 -6.17 5.54
N LYS A 189 -8.93 -5.29 5.36
CA LYS A 189 -9.21 -4.68 4.07
C LYS A 189 -8.47 -3.35 3.96
N ILE A 190 -7.60 -3.22 2.96
CA ILE A 190 -6.87 -1.99 2.67
C ILE A 190 -7.16 -1.61 1.22
N ASN A 191 -7.74 -0.43 0.98
CA ASN A 191 -8.04 0.09 -0.36
C ASN A 191 -8.76 -0.96 -1.25
N GLU A 192 -9.82 -1.58 -0.73
CA GLU A 192 -10.63 -2.63 -1.37
C GLU A 192 -9.94 -3.98 -1.59
N LEU A 193 -8.67 -4.12 -1.24
CA LEU A 193 -7.96 -5.38 -1.26
C LEU A 193 -8.03 -6.06 0.10
N ASN A 194 -8.25 -7.37 0.11
CA ASN A 194 -8.15 -8.19 1.31
C ASN A 194 -6.69 -8.59 1.49
N ASN A 195 -6.09 -8.16 2.59
CA ASN A 195 -4.73 -8.50 2.98
C ASN A 195 -4.76 -9.48 4.14
N ASP A 196 -4.14 -10.63 3.96
CA ASP A 196 -3.88 -11.60 5.01
C ASP A 196 -2.41 -11.48 5.45
N ILE A 197 -2.20 -11.17 6.70
CA ILE A 197 -0.89 -11.03 7.32
C ILE A 197 -0.67 -12.20 8.26
N TYR A 198 0.43 -12.90 8.09
CA TYR A 198 0.83 -14.02 8.94
C TYR A 198 2.12 -13.67 9.67
N TRP A 199 2.14 -13.88 10.99
CA TRP A 199 3.36 -13.82 11.78
C TRP A 199 3.89 -15.23 11.93
N LEU A 200 5.12 -15.42 11.50
CA LEU A 200 5.81 -16.70 11.45
C LEU A 200 6.99 -16.70 12.43
N TYR A 201 7.27 -17.87 13.02
CA TYR A 201 8.43 -18.11 13.89
C TYR A 201 9.08 -19.42 13.50
#